data_990626377c9ab49b47e243c214ee4ad5
#
_entry.id   990626377c9ab49b47e243c214ee4ad5
#
_cell.length_a   1.000
_cell.length_b   1.000
_cell.length_c   1.000
_cell.angle_alpha   90.00
_cell.angle_beta   90.00
_cell.angle_gamma   90.00
#
_symmetry.space_group_name_H-M   'P 1'
#
loop_
_entity.id
_entity.type
_entity.pdbx_description
1 polymer ?
#
loop_
_entity_poly.entity_id
_entity_poly.type
_entity_poly.pdbx_seq_one_letter_code
_entity_poly.pdbx_strand_id
1 'polypeptide(L)'
;MHKVILTRGIQGSGKSTWAKKWVLEKPTSRVRINMDDIRSMLGKYWVPSRENLVKEIYRSSVKAAIKMGYDIVIDNMNLSKSSSDYIKSILPDSYTLEYMDFLDTPLSECIRRDKARENPVGEEVIRSTFMKYKDQYPLNGN
;
A
#
# COMPACT_ATOMS: atom_id res chain seq x y z
N MET A 1 22.13 -3.30 -5.69
CA MET A 1 20.82 -3.68 -6.25
C MET A 1 19.71 -2.87 -5.57
N HIS A 2 18.78 -2.36 -6.33
CA HIS A 2 17.65 -1.61 -5.80
C HIS A 2 16.51 -2.54 -5.37
N LYS A 3 15.55 -2.01 -4.63
CA LYS A 3 14.43 -2.82 -4.15
C LYS A 3 13.09 -2.11 -4.29
N VAL A 4 12.05 -2.91 -4.51
CA VAL A 4 10.66 -2.54 -4.32
C VAL A 4 10.12 -3.36 -3.18
N ILE A 5 9.55 -2.70 -2.18
CA ILE A 5 8.92 -3.34 -1.03
C ILE A 5 7.41 -3.16 -1.16
N LEU A 6 6.67 -4.26 -1.14
CA LEU A 6 5.20 -4.25 -1.04
C LEU A 6 4.83 -4.46 0.42
N THR A 7 4.19 -3.47 1.04
CA THR A 7 3.57 -3.69 2.35
C THR A 7 2.30 -4.52 2.16
N ARG A 8 2.02 -5.47 3.07
CA ARG A 8 0.79 -6.26 3.00
C ARG A 8 0.03 -6.20 4.32
N GLY A 9 -1.23 -5.85 4.24
CA GLY A 9 -2.11 -5.77 5.41
C GLY A 9 -3.38 -5.02 5.11
N ILE A 10 -4.39 -5.21 5.98
CA ILE A 10 -5.67 -4.50 5.85
C ILE A 10 -5.52 -3.04 6.31
N GLN A 11 -6.56 -2.26 6.10
CA GLN A 11 -6.59 -0.85 6.53
C GLN A 11 -6.34 -0.75 8.03
N GLY A 12 -5.52 0.21 8.46
CA GLY A 12 -5.23 0.43 9.88
C GLY A 12 -4.20 -0.52 10.48
N SER A 13 -3.51 -1.33 9.69
CA SER A 13 -2.55 -2.32 10.21
C SER A 13 -1.16 -1.77 10.53
N GLY A 14 -0.87 -0.53 10.17
CA GLY A 14 0.43 0.11 10.48
C GLY A 14 1.36 0.29 9.28
N LYS A 15 0.92 -0.04 8.09
CA LYS A 15 1.73 0.04 6.87
C LYS A 15 2.31 1.44 6.62
N SER A 16 1.45 2.46 6.65
CA SER A 16 1.87 3.83 6.31
C SER A 16 2.84 4.41 7.34
N THR A 17 2.65 4.13 8.62
CA THR A 17 3.55 4.56 9.68
C THR A 17 4.95 3.99 9.44
N TRP A 18 5.04 2.71 9.13
CA TRP A 18 6.30 2.06 8.84
C TRP A 18 6.94 2.60 7.55
N ALA A 19 6.16 2.73 6.48
CA ALA A 19 6.65 3.17 5.18
C ALA A 19 7.22 4.58 5.21
N LYS A 20 6.52 5.50 5.88
CA LYS A 20 6.99 6.88 6.04
C LYS A 20 8.30 6.94 6.82
N LYS A 21 8.43 6.17 7.90
CA LYS A 21 9.66 6.09 8.68
C LYS A 21 10.81 5.52 7.85
N TRP A 22 10.55 4.47 7.08
CA TRP A 22 11.56 3.85 6.21
C TRP A 22 12.12 4.84 5.19
N VAL A 23 11.26 5.66 4.58
CA VAL A 23 11.72 6.71 3.65
C VAL A 23 12.58 7.75 4.35
N LEU A 24 12.16 8.20 5.55
CA LEU A 24 12.87 9.24 6.29
C LEU A 24 14.27 8.82 6.74
N GLU A 25 14.55 7.53 6.83
CA GLU A 25 15.90 7.04 7.15
C GLU A 25 16.89 7.32 6.03
N LYS A 26 16.46 7.34 4.76
CA LYS A 26 17.27 7.62 3.58
C LYS A 26 16.46 8.40 2.53
N PRO A 27 16.12 9.67 2.82
CA PRO A 27 15.15 10.41 2.00
C PRO A 27 15.65 10.74 0.60
N THR A 28 16.96 10.69 0.36
CA THR A 28 17.52 10.99 -0.97
C THR A 28 17.47 9.79 -1.93
N SER A 29 17.27 8.58 -1.41
CA SER A 29 17.30 7.35 -2.21
C SER A 29 16.05 6.49 -2.11
N ARG A 30 15.14 6.82 -1.21
CA ARG A 30 13.91 6.06 -0.95
C ARG A 30 12.67 6.91 -1.20
N VAL A 31 11.66 6.32 -1.81
CA VAL A 31 10.36 6.98 -2.04
C VAL A 31 9.21 6.06 -1.62
N ARG A 32 8.11 6.66 -1.26
CA ARG A 32 6.86 5.98 -0.92
C ARG A 32 5.79 6.32 -1.96
N ILE A 33 5.10 5.31 -2.46
CA ILE A 33 3.98 5.47 -3.39
C ILE A 33 2.75 4.83 -2.76
N ASN A 34 1.65 5.59 -2.70
CA ASN A 34 0.42 5.17 -2.04
C ASN A 34 -0.79 5.67 -2.83
N MET A 35 -1.73 4.79 -3.13
CA MET A 35 -2.90 5.14 -3.93
C MET A 35 -3.86 6.08 -3.20
N ASP A 36 -3.97 5.97 -1.87
CA ASP A 36 -4.83 6.88 -1.10
C ASP A 36 -4.32 8.33 -1.15
N ASP A 37 -3.01 8.52 -1.12
CA ASP A 37 -2.41 9.85 -1.27
C ASP A 37 -2.69 10.41 -2.67
N ILE A 38 -2.66 9.57 -3.69
CA ILE A 38 -3.03 9.97 -5.05
C ILE A 38 -4.50 10.40 -5.10
N ARG A 39 -5.40 9.65 -4.48
CA ARG A 39 -6.82 10.00 -4.39
C ARG A 39 -7.02 11.37 -3.73
N SER A 40 -6.35 11.60 -2.60
CA SER A 40 -6.42 12.88 -1.88
C SER A 40 -5.85 14.03 -2.71
N MET A 41 -4.74 13.80 -3.41
CA MET A 41 -4.10 14.79 -4.28
C MET A 41 -5.05 15.30 -5.37
N LEU A 42 -5.96 14.45 -5.84
CA LEU A 42 -6.89 14.78 -6.92
C LEU A 42 -8.12 15.57 -6.46
N GLY A 43 -8.19 15.93 -5.19
CA GLY A 43 -9.25 16.78 -4.63
C GLY A 43 -10.15 16.00 -3.68
N LYS A 44 -11.26 15.44 -4.19
CA LYS A 44 -12.13 14.61 -3.37
C LYS A 44 -11.55 13.19 -3.27
N TYR A 45 -11.46 12.67 -2.03
CA TYR A 45 -10.81 11.39 -1.74
C TYR A 45 -11.43 10.21 -2.51
N TRP A 46 -12.74 10.08 -2.52
CA TRP A 46 -13.39 8.95 -3.19
C TRP A 46 -14.36 9.42 -4.28
N VAL A 47 -13.97 9.15 -5.53
CA VAL A 47 -14.80 9.36 -6.71
C VAL A 47 -14.62 8.14 -7.62
N PRO A 48 -15.58 7.18 -7.61
CA PRO A 48 -15.42 5.91 -8.33
C PRO A 48 -15.04 6.05 -9.81
N SER A 49 -15.58 7.04 -10.49
CA SER A 49 -15.27 7.28 -11.91
C SER A 49 -13.84 7.73 -12.16
N ARG A 50 -13.10 8.09 -11.12
CA ARG A 50 -11.69 8.53 -11.19
C ARG A 50 -10.68 7.44 -10.89
N GLU A 51 -11.12 6.22 -10.52
CA GLU A 51 -10.20 5.16 -10.13
C GLU A 51 -9.27 4.72 -11.26
N ASN A 52 -9.69 4.84 -12.52
CA ASN A 52 -8.80 4.57 -13.65
C ASN A 52 -7.66 5.59 -13.72
N LEU A 53 -7.94 6.86 -13.43
CA LEU A 53 -6.92 7.90 -13.37
C LEU A 53 -5.96 7.66 -12.20
N VAL A 54 -6.48 7.30 -11.03
CA VAL A 54 -5.67 6.97 -9.84
C VAL A 54 -4.69 5.84 -10.18
N LYS A 55 -5.19 4.79 -10.81
CA LYS A 55 -4.36 3.63 -11.21
C LYS A 55 -3.28 4.03 -12.22
N GLU A 56 -3.62 4.88 -13.20
CA GLU A 56 -2.66 5.35 -14.20
C GLU A 56 -1.54 6.18 -13.56
N ILE A 57 -1.89 7.09 -12.65
CA ILE A 57 -0.91 7.90 -11.91
C ILE A 57 -0.03 7.00 -11.06
N TYR A 58 -0.62 6.01 -10.36
CA TYR A 58 0.12 5.03 -9.58
C TYR A 58 1.16 4.31 -10.44
N ARG A 59 0.73 3.74 -11.56
CA ARG A 59 1.62 2.99 -12.47
C ARG A 59 2.73 3.86 -13.04
N SER A 60 2.40 5.08 -13.44
CA SER A 60 3.39 6.04 -13.97
C SER A 60 4.40 6.45 -12.91
N SER A 61 3.96 6.63 -11.66
CA SER A 61 4.85 6.98 -10.54
C SER A 61 5.84 5.85 -10.25
N VAL A 62 5.37 4.61 -10.23
CA VAL A 62 6.24 3.43 -10.01
C VAL A 62 7.29 3.33 -11.11
N LYS A 63 6.87 3.42 -12.38
CA LYS A 63 7.79 3.34 -13.52
C LYS A 63 8.82 4.45 -13.50
N ALA A 64 8.43 5.68 -13.16
CA ALA A 64 9.34 6.81 -13.07
C ALA A 64 10.39 6.59 -11.97
N ALA A 65 9.98 6.13 -10.81
CA ALA A 65 10.89 5.85 -9.69
C ALA A 65 11.87 4.73 -10.03
N ILE A 66 11.42 3.67 -10.69
CA ILE A 66 12.28 2.57 -11.18
C ILE A 66 13.30 3.11 -12.18
N LYS A 67 12.85 3.90 -13.15
CA LYS A 67 13.73 4.48 -14.19
C LYS A 67 14.84 5.32 -13.58
N MET A 68 14.54 6.03 -12.49
CA MET A 68 15.50 6.91 -11.82
C MET A 68 16.33 6.20 -10.74
N GLY A 69 16.12 4.91 -10.50
CA GLY A 69 16.92 4.11 -9.59
C GLY A 69 16.64 4.30 -8.12
N TYR A 70 15.42 4.67 -7.74
CA TYR A 70 15.04 4.77 -6.33
C TYR A 70 14.70 3.41 -5.74
N ASP A 71 14.96 3.25 -4.45
CA ASP A 71 14.33 2.19 -3.66
C ASP A 71 12.91 2.64 -3.32
N ILE A 72 11.94 1.74 -3.47
CA ILE A 72 10.53 2.10 -3.45
C ILE A 72 9.78 1.26 -2.43
N VAL A 73 8.95 1.89 -1.61
CA VAL A 73 7.91 1.19 -0.85
C VAL A 73 6.56 1.50 -1.48
N ILE A 74 5.84 0.46 -1.86
CA ILE A 74 4.47 0.56 -2.36
C ILE A 74 3.55 0.27 -1.18
N ASP A 75 3.04 1.35 -0.61
CA ASP A 75 2.27 1.35 0.63
C ASP A 75 0.77 1.28 0.30
N ASN A 76 0.35 0.09 -0.14
CA ASN A 76 -1.05 -0.26 -0.37
C ASN A 76 -1.33 -1.55 0.40
N MET A 77 -2.56 -2.07 0.35
CA MET A 77 -2.87 -3.34 1.01
C MET A 77 -2.09 -4.51 0.40
N ASN A 78 -1.94 -4.51 -0.91
CA ASN A 78 -1.17 -5.50 -1.68
C ASN A 78 -1.53 -6.96 -1.37
N LEU A 79 -2.78 -7.21 -1.02
CA LEU A 79 -3.27 -8.54 -0.69
C LEU A 79 -3.80 -9.29 -1.91
N SER A 80 -4.15 -8.58 -2.98
CA SER A 80 -4.57 -9.22 -4.23
C SER A 80 -3.35 -9.67 -5.03
N LYS A 81 -3.51 -10.79 -5.74
CA LYS A 81 -2.46 -11.32 -6.63
C LYS A 81 -2.07 -10.30 -7.70
N SER A 82 -3.03 -9.52 -8.21
CA SER A 82 -2.78 -8.53 -9.26
C SER A 82 -1.77 -7.45 -8.85
N SER A 83 -1.71 -7.09 -7.57
CA SER A 83 -0.77 -6.10 -7.05
C SER A 83 0.67 -6.53 -7.28
N SER A 84 1.03 -7.74 -6.85
CA SER A 84 2.39 -8.25 -7.02
C SER A 84 2.69 -8.63 -8.47
N ASP A 85 1.70 -9.18 -9.19
CA ASP A 85 1.89 -9.55 -10.59
C ASP A 85 2.23 -8.34 -11.47
N TYR A 86 1.59 -7.20 -11.23
CA TYR A 86 1.90 -5.98 -11.95
C TYR A 86 3.37 -5.57 -11.74
N ILE A 87 3.81 -5.53 -10.49
CA ILE A 87 5.19 -5.13 -10.16
C ILE A 87 6.19 -6.11 -10.78
N LYS A 88 5.94 -7.41 -10.66
CA LYS A 88 6.80 -8.42 -11.29
C LYS A 88 6.92 -8.23 -12.80
N SER A 89 5.85 -7.78 -13.45
CA SER A 89 5.82 -7.60 -14.90
C SER A 89 6.68 -6.44 -15.40
N ILE A 90 6.97 -5.45 -14.55
CA ILE A 90 7.71 -4.24 -14.93
C ILE A 90 9.09 -4.13 -14.28
N LEU A 91 9.42 -5.02 -13.36
CA LEU A 91 10.64 -4.92 -12.56
C LEU A 91 11.86 -5.37 -13.37
N PRO A 92 12.88 -4.51 -13.54
CA PRO A 92 14.12 -4.91 -14.21
C PRO A 92 15.01 -5.78 -13.31
N ASP A 93 15.99 -6.46 -13.90
CA ASP A 93 16.89 -7.36 -13.18
C ASP A 93 17.73 -6.66 -12.10
N SER A 94 17.87 -5.33 -12.20
CA SER A 94 18.57 -4.52 -11.19
C SER A 94 17.78 -4.29 -9.91
N TYR A 95 16.54 -4.78 -9.84
CA TYR A 95 15.67 -4.65 -8.68
C TYR A 95 15.32 -6.01 -8.09
N THR A 96 15.13 -6.03 -6.77
CA THR A 96 14.49 -7.16 -6.06
C THR A 96 13.10 -6.76 -5.59
N LEU A 97 12.20 -7.72 -5.51
CA LEU A 97 10.88 -7.55 -4.91
C LEU A 97 10.89 -8.16 -3.51
N GLU A 98 10.51 -7.36 -2.52
CA GLU A 98 10.43 -7.78 -1.13
C GLU A 98 9.04 -7.48 -0.57
N TYR A 99 8.68 -8.15 0.52
CA TYR A 99 7.41 -7.93 1.21
C TYR A 99 7.67 -7.52 2.65
N MET A 100 6.83 -6.59 3.14
CA MET A 100 6.78 -6.23 4.55
C MET A 100 5.35 -6.45 5.04
N ASP A 101 5.18 -7.44 5.91
CA ASP A 101 3.85 -7.89 6.31
C ASP A 101 3.37 -7.25 7.61
N PHE A 102 2.13 -6.80 7.60
CA PHE A 102 1.38 -6.27 8.74
C PHE A 102 0.09 -7.08 8.92
N LEU A 103 0.22 -8.40 8.84
CA LEU A 103 -0.92 -9.32 8.84
C LEU A 103 -1.42 -9.64 10.25
N ASP A 104 -0.59 -9.39 11.27
CA ASP A 104 -0.82 -9.81 12.64
C ASP A 104 -1.52 -8.76 13.52
N THR A 105 -1.67 -7.54 13.03
CA THR A 105 -2.38 -6.48 13.78
C THR A 105 -3.84 -6.91 13.99
N PRO A 106 -4.34 -6.94 15.26
CA PRO A 106 -5.71 -7.35 15.51
C PRO A 106 -6.75 -6.53 14.75
N LEU A 107 -7.79 -7.19 14.27
CA LEU A 107 -8.89 -6.53 13.55
C LEU A 107 -9.48 -5.37 14.36
N SER A 108 -9.69 -5.57 15.67
CA SER A 108 -10.20 -4.52 16.56
C SER A 108 -9.28 -3.29 16.60
N GLU A 109 -7.97 -3.51 16.58
CA GLU A 109 -7.00 -2.41 16.57
C GLU A 109 -7.00 -1.68 15.24
N CYS A 110 -7.12 -2.40 14.12
CA CYS A 110 -7.26 -1.79 12.79
C CYS A 110 -8.49 -0.88 12.72
N ILE A 111 -9.62 -1.35 13.25
CA ILE A 111 -10.87 -0.58 13.31
C ILE A 111 -10.70 0.66 14.20
N ARG A 112 -10.06 0.50 15.37
CA ARG A 112 -9.80 1.62 16.28
C ARG A 112 -8.95 2.71 15.64
N ARG A 113 -7.86 2.31 14.96
CA ARG A 113 -6.96 3.24 14.28
C ARG A 113 -7.66 3.97 13.13
N ASP A 114 -8.50 3.27 12.38
CA ASP A 114 -9.25 3.86 11.28
C ASP A 114 -10.18 4.97 11.75
N LYS A 115 -10.85 4.77 12.89
CA LYS A 115 -11.77 5.78 13.46
C LYS A 115 -11.07 7.09 13.80
N ALA A 116 -9.76 7.05 14.08
CA ALA A 116 -8.97 8.23 14.41
C ALA A 116 -8.39 8.94 13.18
N ARG A 117 -8.59 8.42 11.97
CA ARG A 117 -8.05 9.00 10.74
C ARG A 117 -8.92 10.15 10.24
N GLU A 118 -8.29 11.09 9.53
CA GLU A 118 -9.00 12.19 8.87
C GLU A 118 -10.05 11.68 7.86
N ASN A 119 -9.68 10.66 7.08
CA ASN A 119 -10.56 10.04 6.09
C ASN A 119 -10.75 8.55 6.40
N PRO A 120 -11.55 8.20 7.42
CA PRO A 120 -11.75 6.80 7.75
C PRO A 120 -12.48 6.05 6.64
N VAL A 121 -12.09 4.80 6.41
CA VAL A 121 -12.78 3.94 5.43
C VAL A 121 -14.05 3.33 6.00
N GLY A 122 -14.13 3.20 7.31
CA GLY A 122 -15.28 2.64 8.02
C GLY A 122 -15.12 1.18 8.41
N GLU A 123 -15.74 0.81 9.52
CA GLU A 123 -15.65 -0.54 10.10
C GLU A 123 -16.16 -1.61 9.14
N GLU A 124 -17.24 -1.36 8.43
CA GLU A 124 -17.82 -2.33 7.48
C GLU A 124 -16.85 -2.68 6.37
N VAL A 125 -16.15 -1.68 5.83
CA VAL A 125 -15.15 -1.88 4.77
C VAL A 125 -13.98 -2.71 5.30
N ILE A 126 -13.50 -2.41 6.51
CA ILE A 126 -12.38 -3.14 7.11
C ILE A 126 -12.78 -4.59 7.38
N ARG A 127 -13.96 -4.85 7.93
CA ARG A 127 -14.46 -6.21 8.16
C ARG A 127 -14.64 -6.97 6.86
N SER A 128 -15.17 -6.32 5.83
CA SER A 128 -15.32 -6.92 4.50
C SER A 128 -13.98 -7.31 3.90
N THR A 129 -12.97 -6.45 4.02
CA THR A 129 -11.61 -6.73 3.55
C THR A 129 -11.02 -7.92 4.32
N PHE A 130 -11.18 -7.94 5.64
CA PHE A 130 -10.73 -9.05 6.48
C PHE A 130 -11.36 -10.37 6.02
N MET A 131 -12.66 -10.40 5.84
CA MET A 131 -13.38 -11.61 5.41
C MET A 131 -12.93 -12.09 4.03
N LYS A 132 -12.62 -11.15 3.14
CA LYS A 132 -12.16 -11.48 1.78
C LYS A 132 -10.80 -12.20 1.77
N TYR A 133 -9.91 -11.83 2.68
CA TYR A 133 -8.52 -12.30 2.64
C TYR A 133 -8.10 -13.26 3.76
N LYS A 134 -8.95 -13.49 4.75
CA LYS A 134 -8.59 -14.33 5.93
C LYS A 134 -8.19 -15.76 5.59
N ASP A 135 -8.68 -16.30 4.48
CA ASP A 135 -8.36 -17.66 4.06
C ASP A 135 -7.06 -17.73 3.24
N GLN A 136 -6.59 -16.59 2.72
CA GLN A 136 -5.35 -16.50 1.95
C GLN A 136 -4.17 -16.07 2.81
N TYR A 137 -4.42 -15.36 3.91
CA TYR A 137 -3.39 -14.81 4.80
C TYR A 137 -3.76 -15.07 6.26
N PRO A 138 -2.77 -15.27 7.15
CA PRO A 138 -3.02 -15.50 8.58
C PRO A 138 -3.35 -14.19 9.29
N LEU A 139 -4.49 -13.59 8.97
CA LEU A 139 -4.95 -12.35 9.58
C LEU A 139 -5.46 -12.59 11.01
N ASN A 140 -5.19 -11.64 11.91
CA ASN A 140 -5.62 -11.71 13.30
C ASN A 140 -7.03 -11.14 13.44
N GLY A 141 -8.02 -12.00 13.71
CA GLY A 141 -9.43 -11.64 13.84
C GLY A 141 -9.85 -11.09 15.21
N ASN A 142 -8.91 -10.97 16.15
CA ASN A 142 -9.19 -10.39 17.48
C ASN A 142 -9.44 -8.85 17.39
#